data_5629a697fa9587f26d01241108a608f8
#
_entry.id   5629a697fa9587f26d01241108a608f8
#
_cell.length_a   1.000
_cell.length_b   1.000
_cell.length_c   1.000
_cell.angle_alpha   90.00
_cell.angle_beta   90.00
_cell.angle_gamma   90.00
#
_symmetry.space_group_name_H-M   'P 1'
#
loop_
_entity.id
_entity.type
_entity.pdbx_description
1 polymer ?
#
loop_
_entity_poly.entity_id
_entity_poly.type
_entity_poly.pdbx_seq_one_letter_code
_entity_poly.pdbx_strand_id
1 'polypeptide(L)'
;FFQSTKGYGVFWDNYSPTLFTDNEVETSFRSEVGDCVDYYFMYGKNADGVIAQVRNLTGQAPMFPLWTYGYWQSKERYKSQEEVVDVVRKYRELGIPLDGIIQDWQYWGHNYLWNAMDFQNPTFNNPQKMMEDVHAMNAHMAISIWSSFGPMTKPYRELDKKGMLFNFTTWPQSGLESWPPNMEYPSGVRVYDAYNPEARDIYWKYLNDGIFKLGMDAWWMDSTEPD
;
A
#
# COMPACT_ATOMS: atom_id res chain seq x y z
N PHE A 1 -8.82 -6.55 -15.58
CA PHE A 1 -8.33 -7.54 -16.55
C PHE A 1 -8.89 -8.92 -16.25
N PHE A 2 -9.39 -9.61 -17.26
CA PHE A 2 -9.67 -11.03 -17.16
C PHE A 2 -9.04 -11.84 -18.29
N GLN A 3 -8.86 -13.13 -18.07
CA GLN A 3 -8.29 -14.07 -19.00
C GLN A 3 -9.20 -15.28 -19.16
N SER A 4 -9.46 -15.65 -20.40
CA SER A 4 -10.27 -16.83 -20.75
C SER A 4 -9.39 -18.05 -20.99
N THR A 5 -9.89 -19.23 -20.61
CA THR A 5 -9.29 -20.52 -20.99
C THR A 5 -9.27 -20.78 -22.50
N LYS A 6 -9.98 -19.95 -23.27
CA LYS A 6 -9.98 -19.97 -24.76
C LYS A 6 -8.79 -19.22 -25.36
N GLY A 7 -7.83 -18.78 -24.57
CA GLY A 7 -6.58 -18.16 -25.02
C GLY A 7 -6.69 -16.69 -25.41
N TYR A 8 -7.63 -15.98 -24.83
CA TYR A 8 -7.74 -14.52 -24.97
C TYR A 8 -7.92 -13.86 -23.61
N GLY A 9 -7.68 -12.55 -23.53
CA GLY A 9 -7.94 -11.72 -22.37
C GLY A 9 -8.50 -10.36 -22.79
N VAL A 10 -9.12 -9.68 -21.84
CA VAL A 10 -9.62 -8.32 -21.99
C VAL A 10 -9.11 -7.47 -20.84
N PHE A 11 -8.47 -6.37 -21.14
CA PHE A 11 -8.13 -5.32 -20.20
C PHE A 11 -9.07 -4.14 -20.43
N TRP A 12 -9.90 -3.84 -19.44
CA TRP A 12 -10.83 -2.73 -19.44
C TRP A 12 -10.16 -1.56 -18.75
N ASP A 13 -9.79 -0.53 -19.50
CA ASP A 13 -9.02 0.62 -19.00
C ASP A 13 -9.95 1.76 -18.59
N ASN A 14 -10.53 1.61 -17.41
CA ASN A 14 -11.39 2.62 -16.80
C ASN A 14 -11.19 2.59 -15.27
N TYR A 15 -11.03 3.76 -14.68
CA TYR A 15 -10.70 3.93 -13.26
C TYR A 15 -11.94 4.01 -12.36
N SER A 16 -13.14 4.15 -12.92
CA SER A 16 -14.35 4.20 -12.10
C SER A 16 -14.84 2.79 -11.72
N PRO A 17 -15.65 2.67 -10.67
CA PRO A 17 -16.30 1.41 -10.34
C PRO A 17 -16.96 0.79 -11.58
N THR A 18 -16.64 -0.45 -11.85
CA THR A 18 -17.06 -1.15 -13.07
C THR A 18 -17.70 -2.48 -12.73
N LEU A 19 -18.93 -2.68 -13.15
CA LEU A 19 -19.61 -3.96 -13.06
C LEU A 19 -19.31 -4.79 -14.32
N PHE A 20 -18.76 -5.99 -14.12
CA PHE A 20 -18.67 -7.00 -15.17
C PHE A 20 -19.79 -8.02 -15.00
N THR A 21 -20.57 -8.22 -16.05
CA THR A 21 -21.63 -9.22 -16.12
C THR A 21 -21.30 -10.23 -17.20
N ASP A 22 -21.39 -11.51 -16.89
CA ASP A 22 -21.25 -12.61 -17.86
C ASP A 22 -22.25 -13.71 -17.49
N ASN A 23 -23.34 -13.81 -18.27
CA ASN A 23 -24.41 -14.78 -18.07
C ASN A 23 -25.01 -15.22 -19.41
N GLU A 24 -26.08 -16.00 -19.41
CA GLU A 24 -26.71 -16.53 -20.62
C GLU A 24 -27.34 -15.44 -21.50
N VAL A 25 -27.57 -14.23 -20.97
CA VAL A 25 -28.26 -13.14 -21.67
C VAL A 25 -27.27 -12.14 -22.24
N GLU A 26 -26.22 -11.81 -21.47
CA GLU A 26 -25.26 -10.77 -21.85
C GLU A 26 -23.85 -11.00 -21.28
N THR A 27 -22.87 -10.49 -22.00
CA THR A 27 -21.53 -10.21 -21.48
C THR A 27 -21.29 -8.71 -21.61
N SER A 28 -21.15 -8.01 -20.48
CA SER A 28 -21.05 -6.55 -20.49
C SER A 28 -20.09 -6.00 -19.43
N PHE A 29 -19.55 -4.82 -19.73
CA PHE A 29 -18.87 -3.95 -18.77
C PHE A 29 -19.68 -2.67 -18.63
N ARG A 30 -19.97 -2.29 -17.39
CA ARG A 30 -20.68 -1.06 -17.07
C ARG A 30 -19.86 -0.26 -16.07
N SER A 31 -19.24 0.81 -16.54
CA SER A 31 -18.55 1.78 -15.68
C SER A 31 -19.51 2.91 -15.30
N GLU A 32 -19.36 3.44 -14.07
CA GLU A 32 -20.19 4.54 -13.58
C GLU A 32 -19.85 5.86 -14.28
N VAL A 33 -18.56 6.08 -14.55
CA VAL A 33 -18.06 7.29 -15.22
C VAL A 33 -17.01 6.90 -16.25
N GLY A 34 -16.96 7.63 -17.37
CA GLY A 34 -15.94 7.48 -18.39
C GLY A 34 -16.10 8.51 -19.49
N ASP A 35 -15.02 9.11 -19.95
CA ASP A 35 -14.97 10.01 -21.09
C ASP A 35 -15.03 9.24 -22.43
N CYS A 36 -14.60 8.00 -22.42
CA CYS A 36 -14.58 7.10 -23.57
C CYS A 36 -14.69 5.63 -23.13
N VAL A 37 -14.86 4.76 -24.11
CA VAL A 37 -14.71 3.30 -23.93
C VAL A 37 -13.31 2.95 -24.38
N ASP A 38 -12.47 2.55 -23.43
CA ASP A 38 -11.11 2.12 -23.68
C ASP A 38 -10.88 0.69 -23.16
N TYR A 39 -10.49 -0.20 -24.07
CA TYR A 39 -10.19 -1.59 -23.72
C TYR A 39 -9.21 -2.21 -24.71
N TYR A 40 -8.53 -3.25 -24.25
CA TYR A 40 -7.57 -4.01 -25.04
C TYR A 40 -7.99 -5.47 -25.11
N PHE A 41 -8.22 -5.96 -26.33
CA PHE A 41 -8.43 -7.38 -26.56
C PHE A 41 -7.11 -8.04 -26.92
N MET A 42 -6.73 -9.06 -26.15
CA MET A 42 -5.45 -9.74 -26.26
C MET A 42 -5.65 -11.20 -26.66
N TYR A 43 -5.22 -11.57 -27.86
CA TYR A 43 -5.25 -12.96 -28.30
C TYR A 43 -3.89 -13.59 -28.19
N GLY A 44 -3.71 -14.55 -27.27
CA GLY A 44 -2.44 -15.23 -27.00
C GLY A 44 -2.43 -16.72 -27.31
N LYS A 45 -3.55 -17.28 -27.77
CA LYS A 45 -3.79 -18.73 -28.01
C LYS A 45 -3.81 -19.58 -26.74
N ASN A 46 -3.06 -19.23 -25.71
CA ASN A 46 -2.99 -19.86 -24.40
C ASN A 46 -2.72 -18.80 -23.32
N ALA A 47 -2.68 -19.21 -22.06
CA ALA A 47 -2.49 -18.32 -20.92
C ALA A 47 -1.19 -17.51 -21.01
N ASP A 48 -0.08 -18.17 -21.30
CA ASP A 48 1.23 -17.52 -21.39
C ASP A 48 1.31 -16.48 -22.50
N GLY A 49 0.68 -16.79 -23.65
CA GLY A 49 0.58 -15.85 -24.77
C GLY A 49 -0.27 -14.62 -24.43
N VAL A 50 -1.36 -14.77 -23.65
CA VAL A 50 -2.17 -13.63 -23.17
C VAL A 50 -1.36 -12.77 -22.20
N ILE A 51 -0.65 -13.38 -21.26
CA ILE A 51 0.24 -12.65 -20.34
C ILE A 51 1.37 -11.92 -21.08
N ALA A 52 1.92 -12.53 -22.15
CA ALA A 52 2.90 -11.86 -22.98
C ALA A 52 2.32 -10.59 -23.64
N GLN A 53 1.05 -10.62 -24.09
CA GLN A 53 0.39 -9.42 -24.63
C GLN A 53 0.14 -8.35 -23.55
N VAL A 54 -0.26 -8.75 -22.33
CA VAL A 54 -0.35 -7.81 -21.20
C VAL A 54 1.00 -7.11 -20.98
N ARG A 55 2.09 -7.87 -20.98
CA ARG A 55 3.43 -7.31 -20.77
C ARG A 55 3.89 -6.41 -21.92
N ASN A 56 3.44 -6.66 -23.15
CA ASN A 56 3.68 -5.75 -24.26
C ASN A 56 2.96 -4.41 -24.07
N LEU A 57 1.78 -4.43 -23.48
CA LEU A 57 0.99 -3.23 -23.19
C LEU A 57 1.52 -2.46 -21.99
N THR A 58 1.76 -3.14 -20.88
CA THR A 58 2.09 -2.53 -19.57
C THR A 58 3.58 -2.45 -19.27
N GLY A 59 4.41 -3.03 -20.10
CA GLY A 59 5.84 -3.18 -19.85
C GLY A 59 6.18 -4.47 -19.13
N GLN A 60 7.48 -4.77 -19.06
CA GLN A 60 7.97 -5.97 -18.41
C GLN A 60 8.12 -5.75 -16.91
N ALA A 61 7.67 -6.71 -16.10
CA ALA A 61 7.95 -6.71 -14.67
C ALA A 61 9.47 -6.81 -14.43
N PRO A 62 10.02 -5.98 -13.53
CA PRO A 62 11.43 -6.10 -13.16
C PRO A 62 11.67 -7.41 -12.38
N MET A 63 12.91 -7.90 -12.46
CA MET A 63 13.34 -8.99 -11.58
C MET A 63 13.59 -8.42 -10.19
N PHE A 64 12.86 -8.90 -9.22
CA PHE A 64 13.08 -8.52 -7.82
C PHE A 64 14.32 -9.22 -7.23
N PRO A 65 14.93 -8.65 -6.16
CA PRO A 65 15.97 -9.33 -5.39
C PRO A 65 15.48 -10.68 -4.83
N LEU A 66 16.39 -11.63 -4.68
CA LEU A 66 16.03 -13.00 -4.28
C LEU A 66 15.27 -13.07 -2.94
N TRP A 67 15.66 -12.24 -1.99
CA TRP A 67 15.04 -12.19 -0.66
C TRP A 67 13.55 -11.81 -0.67
N THR A 68 13.06 -11.14 -1.71
CA THR A 68 11.62 -10.80 -1.83
C THR A 68 10.73 -12.00 -2.06
N TYR A 69 11.28 -13.12 -2.54
CA TYR A 69 10.58 -14.38 -2.78
C TYR A 69 10.63 -15.34 -1.60
N GLY A 70 11.29 -14.95 -0.50
CA GLY A 70 11.40 -15.73 0.71
C GLY A 70 10.22 -15.56 1.65
N TYR A 71 10.42 -15.93 2.91
CA TYR A 71 9.39 -15.84 3.93
C TYR A 71 9.39 -14.46 4.60
N TRP A 72 8.22 -13.85 4.65
CA TRP A 72 7.96 -12.59 5.31
C TRP A 72 7.05 -12.79 6.52
N GLN A 73 7.51 -12.44 7.71
CA GLN A 73 6.72 -12.47 8.93
C GLN A 73 5.93 -11.17 9.08
N SER A 74 4.62 -11.31 9.17
CA SER A 74 3.70 -10.20 9.41
C SER A 74 2.78 -10.50 10.58
N LYS A 75 2.26 -9.45 11.18
CA LYS A 75 1.24 -9.49 12.23
C LYS A 75 0.50 -8.17 12.19
N GLU A 76 -0.80 -8.16 12.46
CA GLU A 76 -1.52 -6.93 12.73
C GLU A 76 -0.98 -6.34 14.02
N ARG A 77 -0.14 -5.60 13.86
CA ARG A 77 1.00 -4.74 14.13
C ARG A 77 1.86 -5.18 15.32
N TYR A 78 3.14 -4.99 15.18
CA TYR A 78 4.07 -4.96 16.30
C TYR A 78 3.91 -3.63 17.03
N LYS A 79 3.96 -3.67 18.37
CA LYS A 79 3.65 -2.51 19.22
C LYS A 79 4.87 -1.70 19.61
N SER A 80 6.07 -2.21 19.34
CA SER A 80 7.33 -1.51 19.61
C SER A 80 8.45 -1.97 18.67
N GLN A 81 9.49 -1.16 18.57
CA GLN A 81 10.68 -1.51 17.82
C GLN A 81 11.41 -2.74 18.43
N GLU A 82 11.36 -2.90 19.76
CA GLU A 82 11.94 -4.06 20.43
C GLU A 82 11.22 -5.34 20.04
N GLU A 83 9.88 -5.31 19.98
CA GLU A 83 9.09 -6.48 19.53
C GLU A 83 9.46 -6.90 18.10
N VAL A 84 9.64 -5.96 17.17
CA VAL A 84 10.08 -6.23 15.79
C VAL A 84 11.43 -6.95 15.80
N VAL A 85 12.42 -6.40 16.48
CA VAL A 85 13.78 -6.94 16.55
C VAL A 85 13.80 -8.31 17.23
N ASP A 86 13.02 -8.48 18.30
CA ASP A 86 12.94 -9.73 19.05
C ASP A 86 12.32 -10.87 18.23
N VAL A 87 11.34 -10.56 17.40
CA VAL A 87 10.75 -11.55 16.48
C VAL A 87 11.80 -12.06 15.50
N VAL A 88 12.54 -11.19 14.85
CA VAL A 88 13.62 -11.59 13.93
C VAL A 88 14.70 -12.40 14.67
N ARG A 89 15.11 -11.94 15.86
CA ARG A 89 16.07 -12.66 16.69
C ARG A 89 15.58 -14.07 17.02
N LYS A 90 14.29 -14.21 17.35
CA LYS A 90 13.70 -15.50 17.70
C LYS A 90 13.72 -16.49 16.53
N TYR A 91 13.45 -16.03 15.31
CA TYR A 91 13.60 -16.86 14.12
C TYR A 91 15.04 -17.35 13.94
N ARG A 92 16.03 -16.48 14.15
CA ARG A 92 17.46 -16.84 14.06
C ARG A 92 17.88 -17.84 15.15
N GLU A 93 17.45 -17.64 16.40
CA GLU A 93 17.71 -18.56 17.51
C GLU A 93 17.14 -19.97 17.27
N LEU A 94 15.97 -20.05 16.65
CA LEU A 94 15.31 -21.32 16.34
C LEU A 94 15.82 -21.96 15.05
N GLY A 95 16.70 -21.29 14.31
CA GLY A 95 17.17 -21.77 13.00
C GLY A 95 16.10 -21.78 11.93
N ILE A 96 15.02 -21.02 12.09
CA ILE A 96 13.92 -20.96 11.12
C ILE A 96 14.26 -19.89 10.08
N PRO A 97 14.21 -20.21 8.77
CA PRO A 97 14.44 -19.21 7.72
C PRO A 97 13.44 -18.06 7.78
N LEU A 98 13.96 -16.84 7.61
CA LEU A 98 13.19 -15.60 7.54
C LEU A 98 13.95 -14.63 6.64
N ASP A 99 13.27 -14.06 5.64
CA ASP A 99 13.85 -13.09 4.72
C ASP A 99 13.41 -11.66 5.04
N GLY A 100 12.18 -11.48 5.52
CA GLY A 100 11.69 -10.16 5.87
C GLY A 100 10.68 -10.15 7.01
N ILE A 101 10.51 -8.96 7.59
CA ILE A 101 9.50 -8.64 8.59
C ILE A 101 8.71 -7.41 8.16
N ILE A 102 7.42 -7.38 8.43
CA ILE A 102 6.54 -6.27 8.05
C ILE A 102 6.06 -5.55 9.30
N GLN A 103 6.36 -4.26 9.40
CA GLN A 103 5.71 -3.37 10.36
C GLN A 103 4.42 -2.86 9.76
N ASP A 104 3.32 -3.21 10.38
CA ASP A 104 2.00 -2.72 10.02
C ASP A 104 1.73 -1.33 10.67
N TRP A 105 0.50 -0.86 10.66
CA TRP A 105 0.06 0.47 11.05
C TRP A 105 0.40 0.91 12.49
N GLN A 106 0.06 2.15 12.88
CA GLN A 106 0.28 2.79 14.19
C GLN A 106 1.73 3.00 14.67
N TYR A 107 2.75 2.79 13.83
CA TYR A 107 4.09 3.30 14.13
C TYR A 107 4.13 4.84 14.19
N TRP A 108 3.14 5.49 13.59
CA TRP A 108 2.92 6.94 13.65
C TRP A 108 2.29 7.43 14.96
N GLY A 109 1.74 6.53 15.80
CA GLY A 109 1.10 6.87 17.07
C GLY A 109 -0.41 7.01 16.95
N HIS A 110 -0.95 8.15 17.39
CA HIS A 110 -2.39 8.40 17.46
C HIS A 110 -3.06 8.47 16.08
N ASN A 111 -4.35 8.14 15.99
CA ASN A 111 -5.08 8.11 14.72
C ASN A 111 -5.22 9.47 14.01
N TYR A 112 -5.16 10.60 14.71
CA TYR A 112 -5.03 11.92 14.08
C TYR A 112 -3.69 12.12 13.34
N LEU A 113 -2.71 11.26 13.63
CA LEU A 113 -1.41 11.17 12.95
C LEU A 113 -1.41 10.07 11.89
N TRP A 114 -2.59 9.61 11.46
CA TRP A 114 -2.74 8.53 10.50
C TRP A 114 -1.80 8.70 9.30
N ASN A 115 -0.98 7.69 9.05
CA ASN A 115 0.00 7.69 7.96
C ASN A 115 0.93 8.92 7.96
N ALA A 116 1.46 9.30 9.11
CA ALA A 116 2.29 10.50 9.25
C ALA A 116 3.58 10.48 8.42
N MET A 117 3.95 9.35 7.80
CA MET A 117 5.24 9.11 7.14
C MET A 117 6.42 9.38 8.09
N ASP A 118 6.22 9.07 9.37
CA ASP A 118 7.18 9.34 10.43
C ASP A 118 6.87 8.45 11.64
N PHE A 119 7.89 8.07 12.40
CA PHE A 119 7.76 7.27 13.62
C PHE A 119 7.50 8.19 14.81
N GLN A 120 6.22 8.53 15.04
CA GLN A 120 5.82 9.40 16.14
C GLN A 120 5.30 8.62 17.37
N ASN A 121 5.16 7.31 17.27
CA ASN A 121 4.87 6.46 18.41
C ASN A 121 6.10 6.33 19.31
N PRO A 122 6.03 6.69 20.61
CA PRO A 122 7.17 6.65 21.51
C PRO A 122 7.85 5.29 21.65
N THR A 123 7.13 4.21 21.35
CA THR A 123 7.66 2.84 21.37
C THR A 123 8.54 2.51 20.15
N PHE A 124 8.65 3.43 19.17
CA PHE A 124 9.54 3.39 18.03
C PHE A 124 10.51 4.59 18.06
N ASN A 125 11.18 4.77 19.19
CA ASN A 125 11.98 5.97 19.48
C ASN A 125 13.33 6.03 18.76
N ASN A 126 13.78 4.93 18.17
CA ASN A 126 15.00 4.87 17.35
C ASN A 126 14.79 3.93 16.14
N PRO A 127 13.98 4.33 15.16
CA PRO A 127 13.65 3.50 14.02
C PRO A 127 14.85 3.17 13.14
N GLN A 128 15.84 4.05 13.04
CA GLN A 128 17.08 3.76 12.32
C GLN A 128 17.81 2.57 12.95
N LYS A 129 17.95 2.57 14.28
CA LYS A 129 18.58 1.45 15.00
C LYS A 129 17.79 0.15 14.84
N MET A 130 16.46 0.21 14.83
CA MET A 130 15.61 -0.95 14.56
C MET A 130 15.94 -1.58 13.20
N MET A 131 16.05 -0.77 12.14
CA MET A 131 16.39 -1.25 10.80
C MET A 131 17.82 -1.81 10.73
N GLU A 132 18.78 -1.12 11.35
CA GLU A 132 20.15 -1.61 11.46
C GLU A 132 20.23 -2.98 12.14
N ASP A 133 19.46 -3.19 13.22
CA ASP A 133 19.41 -4.47 13.94
C ASP A 133 18.76 -5.58 13.12
N VAL A 134 17.68 -5.29 12.38
CA VAL A 134 17.06 -6.24 11.47
C VAL A 134 18.03 -6.62 10.35
N HIS A 135 18.69 -5.64 9.73
CA HIS A 135 19.68 -5.89 8.67
C HIS A 135 20.91 -6.67 9.18
N ALA A 136 21.38 -6.38 10.40
CA ALA A 136 22.49 -7.12 11.01
C ALA A 136 22.19 -8.61 11.23
N MET A 137 20.91 -8.96 11.31
CA MET A 137 20.43 -10.34 11.36
C MET A 137 20.13 -10.94 9.97
N ASN A 138 20.57 -10.28 8.89
CA ASN A 138 20.32 -10.70 7.51
C ASN A 138 18.83 -10.90 7.21
N ALA A 139 18.01 -9.93 7.59
CA ALA A 139 16.60 -9.83 7.27
C ALA A 139 16.31 -8.44 6.71
N HIS A 140 15.20 -8.31 5.97
CA HIS A 140 14.74 -7.07 5.37
C HIS A 140 13.45 -6.58 6.06
N MET A 141 13.11 -5.30 5.86
CA MET A 141 11.95 -4.73 6.49
C MET A 141 11.04 -4.02 5.49
N ALA A 142 9.76 -4.34 5.53
CA ALA A 142 8.71 -3.58 4.88
C ALA A 142 7.83 -2.87 5.91
N ILE A 143 7.18 -1.79 5.48
CA ILE A 143 6.27 -1.02 6.34
C ILE A 143 4.99 -0.66 5.60
N SER A 144 3.89 -0.66 6.33
CA SER A 144 2.58 -0.23 5.82
C SER A 144 2.56 1.27 5.58
N ILE A 145 2.13 1.67 4.38
CA ILE A 145 1.89 3.06 3.99
C ILE A 145 0.52 3.16 3.32
N TRP A 146 -0.13 4.32 3.46
CA TRP A 146 -1.49 4.55 3.02
C TRP A 146 -1.58 5.72 2.04
N SER A 147 -2.68 5.82 1.29
CA SER A 147 -2.99 6.96 0.42
C SER A 147 -3.69 8.11 1.15
N SER A 148 -4.07 7.91 2.41
CA SER A 148 -4.81 8.86 3.23
C SER A 148 -3.99 9.35 4.41
N PHE A 149 -4.30 10.56 4.88
CA PHE A 149 -3.55 11.24 5.95
C PHE A 149 -4.46 11.79 7.04
N GLY A 150 -4.04 11.67 8.28
CA GLY A 150 -4.69 12.30 9.43
C GLY A 150 -4.41 13.81 9.50
N PRO A 151 -5.35 14.59 10.06
CA PRO A 151 -5.31 16.07 9.99
C PRO A 151 -4.15 16.71 10.76
N MET A 152 -3.52 15.98 11.68
CA MET A 152 -2.38 16.49 12.44
C MET A 152 -1.03 16.25 11.77
N THR A 153 -1.00 15.48 10.66
CA THR A 153 0.23 15.14 9.96
C THR A 153 0.77 16.31 9.14
N LYS A 154 2.07 16.35 8.94
CA LYS A 154 2.73 17.33 8.07
C LYS A 154 2.27 17.20 6.61
N PRO A 155 2.25 15.97 6.01
CA PRO A 155 1.76 15.80 4.64
C PRO A 155 0.32 16.28 4.46
N TYR A 156 -0.61 15.98 5.39
CA TYR A 156 -1.98 16.50 5.31
C TYR A 156 -2.00 18.03 5.21
N ARG A 157 -1.31 18.71 6.12
CA ARG A 157 -1.31 20.19 6.16
C ARG A 157 -0.73 20.83 4.92
N GLU A 158 0.31 20.23 4.34
CA GLU A 158 0.89 20.73 3.08
C GLU A 158 -0.05 20.49 1.90
N LEU A 159 -0.64 19.31 1.78
CA LEU A 159 -1.60 18.94 0.73
C LEU A 159 -2.89 19.74 0.83
N ASP A 160 -3.46 19.90 2.03
CA ASP A 160 -4.70 20.65 2.26
C ASP A 160 -4.54 22.14 1.89
N LYS A 161 -3.43 22.77 2.30
CA LYS A 161 -3.10 24.15 1.92
C LYS A 161 -3.07 24.38 0.41
N LYS A 162 -2.78 23.34 -0.35
CA LYS A 162 -2.68 23.38 -1.82
C LYS A 162 -3.95 22.85 -2.52
N GLY A 163 -4.96 22.45 -1.76
CA GLY A 163 -6.20 21.87 -2.31
C GLY A 163 -6.00 20.49 -2.96
N MET A 164 -5.03 19.71 -2.47
CA MET A 164 -4.64 18.41 -3.03
C MET A 164 -5.14 17.21 -2.20
N LEU A 165 -6.15 17.42 -1.36
CA LEU A 165 -6.88 16.35 -0.67
C LEU A 165 -8.30 16.29 -1.19
N PHE A 166 -8.83 15.08 -1.38
CA PHE A 166 -10.24 14.90 -1.73
C PHE A 166 -11.13 15.42 -0.60
N ASN A 167 -12.29 15.97 -0.97
CA ASN A 167 -13.20 16.60 -0.01
C ASN A 167 -14.17 15.61 0.64
N PHE A 168 -13.68 14.41 0.97
CA PHE A 168 -14.39 13.42 1.78
C PHE A 168 -13.41 12.80 2.77
N THR A 169 -13.94 12.25 3.84
CA THR A 169 -13.17 11.52 4.83
C THR A 169 -13.33 10.02 4.59
N THR A 170 -12.24 9.28 4.75
CA THR A 170 -12.24 7.82 4.58
C THR A 170 -12.62 7.08 5.86
N TRP A 171 -12.75 5.77 5.79
CA TRP A 171 -13.23 4.89 6.86
C TRP A 171 -12.62 5.11 8.26
N PRO A 172 -11.37 5.55 8.46
CA PRO A 172 -10.85 5.86 9.79
C PRO A 172 -11.65 6.91 10.56
N GLN A 173 -12.57 7.58 9.90
CA GLN A 173 -13.48 8.54 10.55
C GLN A 173 -14.56 7.90 11.42
N SER A 174 -14.82 6.62 11.26
CA SER A 174 -16.02 5.98 11.79
C SER A 174 -16.18 6.08 13.30
N GLY A 175 -15.09 6.26 14.03
CA GLY A 175 -15.11 6.32 15.48
C GLY A 175 -15.63 5.04 16.15
N LEU A 176 -15.72 3.95 15.39
CA LEU A 176 -16.20 2.68 15.91
C LEU A 176 -15.14 2.06 16.82
N GLU A 177 -15.62 1.49 17.93
CA GLU A 177 -14.75 0.87 18.92
C GLU A 177 -14.02 -0.37 18.41
N SER A 178 -14.60 -1.03 17.42
CA SER A 178 -14.13 -2.31 16.94
C SER A 178 -12.81 -2.25 16.20
N TRP A 179 -12.65 -1.29 15.27
CA TRP A 179 -11.45 -1.19 14.45
C TRP A 179 -11.46 0.07 13.54
N PRO A 180 -10.36 0.88 13.50
CA PRO A 180 -9.24 0.81 14.43
C PRO A 180 -9.65 1.25 15.84
N PRO A 181 -9.09 0.62 16.88
CA PRO A 181 -9.47 0.92 18.25
C PRO A 181 -9.03 2.35 18.64
N ASN A 182 -9.80 2.95 19.54
CA ASN A 182 -9.55 4.29 20.09
C ASN A 182 -9.59 5.43 19.05
N MET A 183 -10.27 5.22 17.93
CA MET A 183 -10.47 6.27 16.95
C MET A 183 -11.58 7.19 17.39
N GLU A 184 -11.31 8.50 17.39
CA GLU A 184 -12.32 9.53 17.63
C GLU A 184 -13.02 9.91 16.33
N TYR A 185 -14.31 10.13 16.39
CA TYR A 185 -15.12 10.53 15.25
C TYR A 185 -15.47 12.03 15.29
N PRO A 186 -15.37 12.76 14.17
CA PRO A 186 -14.70 12.35 12.93
C PRO A 186 -13.18 12.45 13.06
N SER A 187 -12.45 11.47 12.54
CA SER A 187 -11.00 11.52 12.54
C SER A 187 -10.43 12.58 11.59
N GLY A 188 -11.17 12.92 10.55
CA GLY A 188 -10.76 13.88 9.54
C GLY A 188 -9.71 13.35 8.56
N VAL A 189 -9.48 12.05 8.52
CA VAL A 189 -8.54 11.41 7.58
C VAL A 189 -9.03 11.57 6.14
N ARG A 190 -8.18 12.09 5.24
CA ARG A 190 -8.51 12.36 3.84
C ARG A 190 -7.47 11.80 2.89
N VAL A 191 -7.93 11.34 1.72
CA VAL A 191 -7.10 10.81 0.65
C VAL A 191 -6.49 11.94 -0.17
N TYR A 192 -5.22 11.78 -0.59
CA TYR A 192 -4.56 12.76 -1.44
C TYR A 192 -4.90 12.53 -2.93
N ASP A 193 -4.82 13.58 -3.72
CA ASP A 193 -5.01 13.51 -5.17
C ASP A 193 -3.79 12.91 -5.86
N ALA A 194 -3.80 11.59 -6.03
CA ALA A 194 -2.72 10.85 -6.68
C ALA A 194 -2.56 11.16 -8.19
N TYR A 195 -3.55 11.78 -8.82
CA TYR A 195 -3.45 12.23 -10.22
C TYR A 195 -2.67 13.54 -10.35
N ASN A 196 -2.57 14.33 -9.29
CA ASN A 196 -1.80 15.55 -9.28
C ASN A 196 -0.30 15.24 -9.12
N PRO A 197 0.56 15.59 -10.07
CA PRO A 197 2.00 15.29 -9.98
C PRO A 197 2.68 15.97 -8.79
N GLU A 198 2.30 17.19 -8.43
CA GLU A 198 2.85 17.87 -7.26
C GLU A 198 2.44 17.19 -5.95
N ALA A 199 1.22 16.63 -5.88
CA ALA A 199 0.79 15.86 -4.71
C ALA A 199 1.60 14.57 -4.56
N ARG A 200 1.93 13.89 -5.68
CA ARG A 200 2.85 12.73 -5.65
C ARG A 200 4.25 13.10 -5.19
N ASP A 201 4.77 14.25 -5.62
CA ASP A 201 6.08 14.73 -5.17
C ASP A 201 6.09 15.03 -3.67
N ILE A 202 5.02 15.64 -3.15
CA ILE A 202 4.84 15.86 -1.70
C ILE A 202 4.77 14.52 -0.95
N TYR A 203 3.98 13.57 -1.45
CA TYR A 203 3.90 12.22 -0.88
C TYR A 203 5.27 11.57 -0.79
N TRP A 204 6.01 11.53 -1.91
CA TRP A 204 7.33 10.95 -1.96
C TRP A 204 8.34 11.68 -1.06
N LYS A 205 8.29 13.01 -0.99
CA LYS A 205 9.15 13.80 -0.10
C LYS A 205 9.05 13.32 1.35
N TYR A 206 7.82 13.20 1.87
CA TYR A 206 7.61 12.78 3.25
C TYR A 206 7.97 11.32 3.48
N LEU A 207 7.61 10.44 2.56
CA LEU A 207 7.96 9.03 2.62
C LEU A 207 9.50 8.83 2.61
N ASN A 208 10.18 9.53 1.72
CA ASN A 208 11.63 9.48 1.60
C ASN A 208 12.33 10.02 2.85
N ASP A 209 11.91 11.18 3.33
CA ASP A 209 12.59 11.84 4.44
C ASP A 209 12.31 11.18 5.79
N GLY A 210 11.10 10.68 6.02
CA GLY A 210 10.69 10.12 7.29
C GLY A 210 10.90 8.62 7.44
N ILE A 211 11.02 7.88 6.33
CA ILE A 211 11.08 6.41 6.36
C ILE A 211 12.21 5.85 5.49
N PHE A 212 12.25 6.18 4.20
CA PHE A 212 13.19 5.55 3.27
C PHE A 212 14.66 5.77 3.66
N LYS A 213 15.01 7.02 3.99
CA LYS A 213 16.38 7.38 4.41
C LYS A 213 16.84 6.71 5.70
N LEU A 214 15.92 6.14 6.48
CA LEU A 214 16.25 5.38 7.69
C LEU A 214 16.67 3.94 7.38
N GLY A 215 16.55 3.49 6.12
CA GLY A 215 16.95 2.16 5.68
C GLY A 215 15.80 1.18 5.41
N MET A 216 14.57 1.66 5.23
CA MET A 216 13.44 0.80 4.86
C MET A 216 13.64 0.18 3.48
N ASP A 217 13.42 -1.14 3.35
CA ASP A 217 13.68 -1.91 2.13
C ASP A 217 12.48 -1.99 1.18
N ALA A 218 11.26 -2.00 1.72
CA ALA A 218 10.06 -2.24 0.93
C ALA A 218 8.82 -1.55 1.51
N TRP A 219 7.79 -1.43 0.68
CA TRP A 219 6.51 -0.81 1.03
C TRP A 219 5.36 -1.82 0.93
N TRP A 220 4.49 -1.82 1.93
CA TRP A 220 3.16 -2.38 1.84
C TRP A 220 2.18 -1.22 1.63
N MET A 221 1.78 -1.00 0.39
CA MET A 221 0.80 0.03 0.02
C MET A 221 -0.60 -0.51 0.31
N ASP A 222 -1.09 -0.18 1.51
CA ASP A 222 -2.33 -0.68 2.06
C ASP A 222 -3.47 0.31 1.85
N SER A 223 -4.70 -0.19 1.70
CA SER A 223 -5.95 0.58 1.56
C SER A 223 -5.78 1.82 0.67
N THR A 224 -5.46 1.57 -0.58
CA THR A 224 -5.27 2.63 -1.58
C THR A 224 -6.57 2.97 -2.31
N GLU A 225 -7.64 2.23 -2.05
CA GLU A 225 -8.99 2.51 -2.51
C GLU A 225 -9.60 3.63 -1.66
N PRO A 226 -9.99 4.76 -2.25
CA PRO A 226 -10.83 5.72 -1.55
C PRO A 226 -12.26 5.18 -1.47
N ASP A 227 -12.77 5.00 -0.26
CA ASP A 227 -14.15 4.57 0.01
C ASP A 227 -15.16 5.72 -0.15
#